data_fab3407726bef505b067300a64aaa786
#
_entry.id   fab3407726bef505b067300a64aaa786
#
_cell.length_a   1.000
_cell.length_b   1.000
_cell.length_c   1.000
_cell.angle_alpha   90.00
_cell.angle_beta   90.00
_cell.angle_gamma   90.00
#
_symmetry.space_group_name_H-M   'P 1'
#
loop_
_entity.id
_entity.type
_entity.pdbx_description
1 polymer ?
#
loop_
_entity_poly.entity_id
_entity_poly.type
_entity_poly.pdbx_seq_one_letter_code
_entity_poly.pdbx_strand_id
1 'polypeptide(L)'
;MLEVKNLCKKFNNRSILKDISFTLKDGEIMTIVGPSGAGKTTLLRIIAGLETKDSGEILIDGKPYDPGNVGVVFQDFNLFPNLNVLQNITLAPTMVLKESKAEAEQNAQKLLDQLQMNGREKQYPYQLSGGQKQRVAIARALAMNPRILCYDEPTSALDPNLRKEVEKMIWDLKKSGLTQLIITHDLTFAKNVADQMLKVQPLSEA
;
A
#
# COMPACT_ATOMS: atom_id res chain seq x y z
N MET A 1 -3.85 15.48 2.77
CA MET A 1 -4.73 14.86 3.78
C MET A 1 -5.78 14.01 3.08
N LEU A 2 -5.93 12.72 3.46
CA LEU A 2 -7.00 11.82 2.99
C LEU A 2 -8.18 11.88 3.95
N GLU A 3 -9.38 12.09 3.42
CA GLU A 3 -10.63 12.03 4.17
C GLU A 3 -11.54 10.96 3.55
N VAL A 4 -12.05 10.06 4.38
CA VAL A 4 -13.09 9.08 4.03
C VAL A 4 -14.32 9.40 4.86
N LYS A 5 -15.48 9.57 4.19
CA LYS A 5 -16.74 10.00 4.82
C LYS A 5 -17.87 9.04 4.49
N ASN A 6 -18.46 8.44 5.51
CA ASN A 6 -19.65 7.58 5.46
C ASN A 6 -19.58 6.50 4.36
N LEU A 7 -18.38 5.89 4.20
CA LEU A 7 -18.14 4.92 3.15
C LEU A 7 -18.92 3.63 3.42
N CYS A 8 -19.69 3.20 2.42
CA CYS A 8 -20.44 1.95 2.46
C CYS A 8 -20.12 1.08 1.26
N LYS A 9 -20.13 -0.24 1.48
CA LYS A 9 -19.98 -1.25 0.44
C LYS A 9 -20.76 -2.50 0.77
N LYS A 10 -21.44 -3.03 -0.27
CA LYS A 10 -22.13 -4.33 -0.21
C LYS A 10 -21.67 -5.21 -1.37
N PHE A 11 -21.70 -6.52 -1.16
CA PHE A 11 -21.60 -7.52 -2.20
C PHE A 11 -22.80 -8.49 -2.07
N ASN A 12 -23.54 -8.68 -3.14
CA ASN A 12 -24.72 -9.58 -3.16
C ASN A 12 -25.66 -9.34 -1.96
N ASN A 13 -26.03 -8.08 -1.71
CA ASN A 13 -26.86 -7.63 -0.58
C ASN A 13 -26.24 -7.78 0.83
N ARG A 14 -25.05 -8.36 0.97
CA ARG A 14 -24.32 -8.44 2.23
C ARG A 14 -23.50 -7.16 2.43
N SER A 15 -23.76 -6.44 3.52
CA SER A 15 -22.95 -5.27 3.90
C SER A 15 -21.57 -5.71 4.35
N ILE A 16 -20.53 -5.13 3.74
CA ILE A 16 -19.13 -5.36 4.09
C ILE A 16 -18.54 -4.16 4.83
N LEU A 17 -18.89 -2.95 4.37
CA LEU A 17 -18.52 -1.70 5.03
C LEU A 17 -19.79 -0.89 5.28
N LYS A 18 -19.89 -0.29 6.46
CA LYS A 18 -21.02 0.57 6.83
C LYS A 18 -20.52 1.80 7.58
N ASP A 19 -20.78 2.97 7.00
CA ASP A 19 -20.51 4.29 7.58
C ASP A 19 -19.04 4.48 8.06
N ILE A 20 -18.08 3.96 7.30
CA ILE A 20 -16.66 4.10 7.63
C ILE A 20 -16.24 5.54 7.37
N SER A 21 -15.74 6.21 8.42
CA SER A 21 -15.25 7.58 8.33
C SER A 21 -13.93 7.71 9.09
N PHE A 22 -12.95 8.35 8.49
CA PHE A 22 -11.67 8.68 9.12
C PHE A 22 -10.92 9.75 8.33
N THR A 23 -9.93 10.33 8.97
CA THR A 23 -9.01 11.30 8.34
C THR A 23 -7.57 10.88 8.60
N LEU A 24 -6.75 10.89 7.56
CA LEU A 24 -5.31 10.62 7.61
C LEU A 24 -4.57 11.87 7.13
N LYS A 25 -3.78 12.48 8.01
CA LYS A 25 -2.99 13.66 7.67
C LYS A 25 -1.78 13.30 6.84
N ASP A 26 -1.26 14.28 6.09
CA ASP A 26 -0.04 14.08 5.31
C ASP A 26 1.14 13.74 6.22
N GLY A 27 1.96 12.77 5.78
CA GLY A 27 3.10 12.26 6.52
C GLY A 27 2.78 11.38 7.74
N GLU A 28 1.50 11.11 8.03
CA GLU A 28 1.11 10.18 9.10
C GLU A 28 0.97 8.73 8.58
N ILE A 29 1.09 7.80 9.52
CA ILE A 29 0.78 6.38 9.31
C ILE A 29 -0.52 6.04 10.04
N MET A 30 -1.51 5.57 9.30
CA MET A 30 -2.71 4.97 9.88
C MET A 30 -2.70 3.46 9.69
N THR A 31 -2.98 2.72 10.76
CA THR A 31 -3.24 1.28 10.67
C THR A 31 -4.73 0.99 10.81
N ILE A 32 -5.26 0.15 9.94
CA ILE A 32 -6.63 -0.38 10.03
C ILE A 32 -6.53 -1.84 10.48
N VAL A 33 -7.05 -2.11 11.66
CA VAL A 33 -6.97 -3.42 12.29
C VAL A 33 -8.34 -4.04 12.49
N GLY A 34 -8.40 -5.35 12.47
CA GLY A 34 -9.64 -6.10 12.69
C GLY A 34 -9.48 -7.56 12.27
N PRO A 35 -10.42 -8.43 12.64
CA PRO A 35 -10.37 -9.84 12.29
C PRO A 35 -10.49 -10.05 10.77
N SER A 36 -10.23 -11.29 10.33
CA SER A 36 -10.50 -11.68 8.94
C SER A 36 -11.98 -11.48 8.62
N GLY A 37 -12.29 -11.04 7.40
CA GLY A 37 -13.67 -10.76 6.98
C GLY A 37 -14.25 -9.42 7.45
N ALA A 38 -13.50 -8.59 8.20
CA ALA A 38 -13.97 -7.26 8.64
C ALA A 38 -14.00 -6.19 7.53
N GLY A 39 -13.73 -6.54 6.27
CA GLY A 39 -13.77 -5.60 5.15
C GLY A 39 -12.52 -4.75 4.94
N LYS A 40 -11.42 -5.01 5.67
CA LYS A 40 -10.17 -4.22 5.56
C LYS A 40 -9.63 -4.14 4.14
N THR A 41 -9.42 -5.29 3.49
CA THR A 41 -8.94 -5.37 2.09
C THR A 41 -9.91 -4.69 1.12
N THR A 42 -11.23 -4.82 1.35
CA THR A 42 -12.24 -4.11 0.56
C THR A 42 -12.09 -2.59 0.70
N LEU A 43 -11.92 -2.10 1.92
CA LEU A 43 -11.70 -0.68 2.18
C LEU A 43 -10.44 -0.17 1.48
N LEU A 44 -9.32 -0.90 1.61
CA LEU A 44 -8.08 -0.55 0.92
C LEU A 44 -8.28 -0.53 -0.60
N ARG A 45 -8.93 -1.56 -1.18
CA ARG A 45 -9.18 -1.62 -2.62
C ARG A 45 -10.03 -0.46 -3.12
N ILE A 46 -11.02 -0.02 -2.34
CA ILE A 46 -11.84 1.15 -2.69
C ILE A 46 -10.95 2.41 -2.67
N ILE A 47 -10.12 2.61 -1.64
CA ILE A 47 -9.20 3.74 -1.55
C ILE A 47 -8.18 3.71 -2.69
N ALA A 48 -7.76 2.53 -3.13
CA ALA A 48 -6.84 2.37 -4.25
C ALA A 48 -7.52 2.45 -5.64
N GLY A 49 -8.85 2.65 -5.70
CA GLY A 49 -9.60 2.68 -6.96
C GLY A 49 -9.71 1.32 -7.67
N LEU A 50 -9.42 0.24 -6.96
CA LEU A 50 -9.50 -1.13 -7.47
C LEU A 50 -10.87 -1.78 -7.24
N GLU A 51 -11.73 -1.11 -6.48
CA GLU A 51 -13.11 -1.51 -6.20
C GLU A 51 -13.99 -0.26 -6.09
N THR A 52 -15.25 -0.36 -6.49
CA THR A 52 -16.21 0.72 -6.39
C THR A 52 -16.85 0.79 -5.00
N LYS A 53 -17.12 1.98 -4.51
CA LYS A 53 -17.97 2.20 -3.33
C LYS A 53 -19.44 2.29 -3.73
N ASP A 54 -20.36 1.98 -2.82
CA ASP A 54 -21.78 2.15 -3.06
C ASP A 54 -22.26 3.56 -2.63
N SER A 55 -21.70 4.08 -1.52
CA SER A 55 -21.96 5.43 -1.07
C SER A 55 -20.79 5.98 -0.25
N GLY A 56 -20.88 7.24 0.15
CA GLY A 56 -19.84 7.97 0.87
C GLY A 56 -18.88 8.71 -0.06
N GLU A 57 -17.90 9.37 0.53
CA GLU A 57 -16.94 10.20 -0.19
C GLU A 57 -15.51 9.85 0.20
N ILE A 58 -14.61 9.98 -0.76
CA ILE A 58 -13.15 9.93 -0.55
C ILE A 58 -12.59 11.20 -1.15
N LEU A 59 -11.89 11.97 -0.33
CA LEU A 59 -11.30 13.25 -0.71
C LEU A 59 -9.81 13.25 -0.40
N ILE A 60 -9.03 13.90 -1.27
CA ILE A 60 -7.63 14.26 -0.99
C ILE A 60 -7.55 15.78 -1.04
N ASP A 61 -7.15 16.41 0.08
CA ASP A 61 -7.12 17.86 0.26
C ASP A 61 -8.48 18.54 -0.06
N GLY A 62 -9.56 17.93 0.38
CA GLY A 62 -10.91 18.43 0.17
C GLY A 62 -11.44 18.33 -1.27
N LYS A 63 -10.68 17.72 -2.18
CA LYS A 63 -11.08 17.50 -3.58
C LYS A 63 -11.44 16.04 -3.82
N PRO A 64 -12.34 15.74 -4.79
CA PRO A 64 -12.57 14.37 -5.21
C PRO A 64 -11.24 13.68 -5.50
N TYR A 65 -11.11 12.49 -4.95
CA TYR A 65 -9.85 11.77 -5.00
C TYR A 65 -9.60 11.17 -6.41
N ASP A 66 -8.31 11.17 -6.80
CA ASP A 66 -7.82 10.47 -7.98
C ASP A 66 -7.07 9.21 -7.54
N PRO A 67 -7.50 8.00 -7.94
CA PRO A 67 -6.80 6.74 -7.63
C PRO A 67 -5.33 6.71 -8.05
N GLY A 68 -4.95 7.46 -9.08
CA GLY A 68 -3.56 7.60 -9.54
C GLY A 68 -2.60 8.15 -8.46
N ASN A 69 -3.14 8.77 -7.40
CA ASN A 69 -2.35 9.26 -6.26
C ASN A 69 -2.08 8.20 -5.19
N VAL A 70 -2.58 6.96 -5.36
CA VAL A 70 -2.49 5.90 -4.36
C VAL A 70 -1.66 4.74 -4.90
N GLY A 71 -0.54 4.45 -4.26
CA GLY A 71 0.24 3.24 -4.50
C GLY A 71 -0.23 2.09 -3.62
N VAL A 72 -0.12 0.85 -4.10
CA VAL A 72 -0.52 -0.34 -3.33
C VAL A 72 0.59 -1.38 -3.32
N VAL A 73 0.86 -1.89 -2.12
CA VAL A 73 1.71 -3.06 -1.87
C VAL A 73 0.81 -4.18 -1.39
N PHE A 74 0.64 -5.21 -2.22
CA PHE A 74 -0.20 -6.37 -1.92
C PHE A 74 0.52 -7.40 -1.05
N GLN A 75 -0.23 -8.19 -0.32
CA GLN A 75 0.25 -9.28 0.53
C GLN A 75 1.16 -10.28 -0.22
N ASP A 76 0.80 -10.67 -1.43
CA ASP A 76 1.55 -11.60 -2.28
C ASP A 76 2.57 -10.90 -3.19
N PHE A 77 2.87 -9.61 -2.90
CA PHE A 77 3.77 -8.74 -3.68
C PHE A 77 3.32 -8.50 -5.13
N ASN A 78 2.67 -9.44 -5.77
CA ASN A 78 2.16 -9.40 -7.16
C ASN A 78 3.21 -8.89 -8.17
N LEU A 79 4.46 -9.34 -8.03
CA LEU A 79 5.51 -9.03 -9.00
C LEU A 79 5.27 -9.80 -10.30
N PHE A 80 5.55 -9.17 -11.43
CA PHE A 80 5.53 -9.84 -12.73
C PHE A 80 6.66 -10.86 -12.80
N PRO A 81 6.37 -12.17 -12.86
CA PRO A 81 7.40 -13.22 -12.72
C PRO A 81 8.35 -13.28 -13.92
N ASN A 82 7.92 -12.80 -15.08
CA ASN A 82 8.65 -12.75 -16.34
C ASN A 82 9.44 -11.46 -16.55
N LEU A 83 9.38 -10.51 -15.60
CA LEU A 83 10.14 -9.28 -15.60
C LEU A 83 11.18 -9.30 -14.49
N ASN A 84 12.37 -8.76 -14.76
CA ASN A 84 13.37 -8.56 -13.72
C ASN A 84 12.99 -7.41 -12.77
N VAL A 85 13.79 -7.18 -11.73
CA VAL A 85 13.55 -6.14 -10.72
C VAL A 85 13.39 -4.77 -11.36
N LEU A 86 14.35 -4.36 -12.22
CA LEU A 86 14.30 -3.05 -12.87
C LEU A 86 13.05 -2.90 -13.73
N GLN A 87 12.72 -3.91 -14.51
CA GLN A 87 11.52 -3.91 -15.36
C GLN A 87 10.22 -3.88 -14.55
N ASN A 88 10.14 -4.58 -13.43
CA ASN A 88 8.99 -4.51 -12.53
C ASN A 88 8.73 -3.08 -12.03
N ILE A 89 9.78 -2.31 -11.77
CA ILE A 89 9.69 -0.94 -11.26
C ILE A 89 9.39 0.05 -12.38
N THR A 90 10.03 -0.09 -13.55
CA THR A 90 9.96 0.89 -14.64
C THR A 90 8.75 0.75 -15.55
N LEU A 91 8.06 -0.40 -15.54
CA LEU A 91 6.95 -0.66 -16.44
C LEU A 91 5.84 0.38 -16.34
N ALA A 92 5.33 0.63 -15.14
CA ALA A 92 4.21 1.56 -14.95
C ALA A 92 4.60 3.02 -15.24
N PRO A 93 5.73 3.58 -14.77
CA PRO A 93 6.18 4.91 -15.15
C PRO A 93 6.27 5.13 -16.66
N THR A 94 6.83 4.17 -17.39
CA THR A 94 6.95 4.30 -18.85
C THR A 94 5.59 4.20 -19.57
N MET A 95 4.71 3.30 -19.13
CA MET A 95 3.42 3.10 -19.79
C MET A 95 2.37 4.14 -19.41
N VAL A 96 2.30 4.54 -18.16
CA VAL A 96 1.24 5.40 -17.61
C VAL A 96 1.68 6.85 -17.54
N LEU A 97 2.84 7.13 -16.92
CA LEU A 97 3.36 8.50 -16.80
C LEU A 97 4.06 8.99 -18.07
N LYS A 98 4.29 8.10 -19.05
CA LYS A 98 4.98 8.39 -20.30
C LYS A 98 6.43 8.87 -20.09
N GLU A 99 7.05 8.49 -18.98
CA GLU A 99 8.46 8.74 -18.74
C GLU A 99 9.31 8.06 -19.83
N SER A 100 10.39 8.70 -20.22
CA SER A 100 11.38 8.04 -21.07
C SER A 100 12.01 6.86 -20.33
N LYS A 101 12.48 5.86 -21.07
CA LYS A 101 13.14 4.69 -20.48
C LYS A 101 14.31 5.10 -19.57
N ALA A 102 15.10 6.09 -19.98
CA ALA A 102 16.25 6.56 -19.22
C ALA A 102 15.84 7.23 -17.89
N GLU A 103 14.79 8.05 -17.90
CA GLU A 103 14.24 8.68 -16.69
C GLU A 103 13.69 7.64 -15.72
N ALA A 104 12.86 6.70 -16.22
CA ALA A 104 12.29 5.63 -15.40
C ALA A 104 13.39 4.74 -14.79
N GLU A 105 14.45 4.38 -15.55
CA GLU A 105 15.58 3.60 -15.04
C GLU A 105 16.38 4.39 -13.99
N GLN A 106 16.62 5.68 -14.19
CA GLN A 106 17.29 6.53 -13.21
C GLN A 106 16.50 6.65 -11.90
N ASN A 107 15.17 6.84 -12.00
CA ASN A 107 14.29 6.92 -10.84
C ASN A 107 14.23 5.56 -10.11
N ALA A 108 14.13 4.46 -10.85
CA ALA A 108 14.15 3.12 -10.30
C ALA A 108 15.46 2.83 -9.55
N GLN A 109 16.61 3.27 -10.08
CA GLN A 109 17.90 3.09 -9.40
C GLN A 109 17.93 3.81 -8.05
N LYS A 110 17.47 5.06 -7.97
CA LYS A 110 17.37 5.80 -6.70
C LYS A 110 16.50 5.06 -5.67
N LEU A 111 15.38 4.49 -6.11
CA LEU A 111 14.49 3.71 -5.24
C LEU A 111 15.16 2.40 -4.77
N LEU A 112 15.88 1.72 -5.65
CA LEU A 112 16.64 0.52 -5.29
C LEU A 112 17.74 0.84 -4.27
N ASP A 113 18.45 1.95 -4.44
CA ASP A 113 19.45 2.43 -3.49
C ASP A 113 18.81 2.72 -2.12
N GLN A 114 17.72 3.47 -2.09
CA GLN A 114 16.97 3.79 -0.87
C GLN A 114 16.48 2.53 -0.14
N LEU A 115 16.04 1.52 -0.89
CA LEU A 115 15.51 0.28 -0.35
C LEU A 115 16.57 -0.83 -0.20
N GLN A 116 17.86 -0.51 -0.34
CA GLN A 116 18.99 -1.44 -0.17
C GLN A 116 18.91 -2.67 -1.10
N MET A 117 18.55 -2.43 -2.35
CA MET A 117 18.38 -3.45 -3.39
C MET A 117 19.41 -3.35 -4.53
N ASN A 118 20.50 -2.59 -4.31
CA ASN A 118 21.59 -2.42 -5.28
C ASN A 118 22.18 -3.75 -5.72
N GLY A 119 22.51 -3.84 -7.01
CA GLY A 119 23.09 -5.03 -7.63
C GLY A 119 22.10 -6.16 -7.91
N ARG A 120 20.78 -5.89 -7.75
CA ARG A 120 19.71 -6.87 -7.98
C ARG A 120 18.81 -6.52 -9.16
N GLU A 121 19.14 -5.49 -9.92
CA GLU A 121 18.34 -4.92 -11.01
C GLU A 121 17.94 -5.96 -12.05
N LYS A 122 18.86 -6.90 -12.34
CA LYS A 122 18.69 -7.96 -13.35
C LYS A 122 18.10 -9.26 -12.80
N GLN A 123 17.91 -9.38 -11.48
CA GLN A 123 17.32 -10.57 -10.87
C GLN A 123 15.82 -10.65 -11.14
N TYR A 124 15.31 -11.87 -11.22
CA TYR A 124 13.88 -12.14 -11.38
C TYR A 124 13.24 -12.45 -10.03
N PRO A 125 11.92 -12.30 -9.87
CA PRO A 125 11.22 -12.52 -8.60
C PRO A 125 11.53 -13.88 -7.94
N TYR A 126 11.69 -14.94 -8.72
CA TYR A 126 12.01 -16.28 -8.19
C TYR A 126 13.42 -16.38 -7.57
N GLN A 127 14.32 -15.44 -7.84
CA GLN A 127 15.67 -15.36 -7.29
C GLN A 127 15.74 -14.54 -6.00
N LEU A 128 14.64 -13.95 -5.56
CA LEU A 128 14.56 -13.03 -4.44
C LEU A 128 13.97 -13.72 -3.20
N SER A 129 14.50 -13.36 -2.02
CA SER A 129 13.86 -13.69 -0.74
C SER A 129 12.51 -12.94 -0.58
N GLY A 130 11.68 -13.35 0.38
CA GLY A 130 10.41 -12.68 0.67
C GLY A 130 10.56 -11.19 0.97
N GLY A 131 11.51 -10.82 1.84
CA GLY A 131 11.81 -9.42 2.14
C GLY A 131 12.32 -8.63 0.94
N GLN A 132 13.10 -9.25 0.05
CA GLN A 132 13.55 -8.62 -1.18
C GLN A 132 12.38 -8.40 -2.16
N LYS A 133 11.48 -9.37 -2.32
CA LYS A 133 10.25 -9.21 -3.13
C LYS A 133 9.39 -8.05 -2.62
N GLN A 134 9.27 -7.93 -1.30
CA GLN A 134 8.54 -6.83 -0.69
C GLN A 134 9.18 -5.47 -1.00
N ARG A 135 10.50 -5.35 -0.88
CA ARG A 135 11.23 -4.12 -1.22
C ARG A 135 11.01 -3.74 -2.69
N VAL A 136 11.04 -4.71 -3.60
CA VAL A 136 10.74 -4.47 -5.03
C VAL A 136 9.29 -4.03 -5.24
N ALA A 137 8.31 -4.64 -4.54
CA ALA A 137 6.92 -4.25 -4.62
C ALA A 137 6.69 -2.81 -4.11
N ILE A 138 7.40 -2.41 -3.04
CA ILE A 138 7.40 -1.04 -2.54
C ILE A 138 8.05 -0.09 -3.54
N ALA A 139 9.23 -0.44 -4.09
CA ALA A 139 9.89 0.37 -5.12
C ALA A 139 8.98 0.59 -6.33
N ARG A 140 8.29 -0.47 -6.80
CA ARG A 140 7.32 -0.38 -7.89
C ARG A 140 6.18 0.58 -7.60
N ALA A 141 5.63 0.53 -6.38
CA ALA A 141 4.55 1.43 -5.98
C ALA A 141 5.04 2.89 -5.87
N LEU A 142 6.24 3.11 -5.30
CA LEU A 142 6.86 4.43 -5.16
C LEU A 142 7.26 5.06 -6.50
N ALA A 143 7.59 4.24 -7.50
CA ALA A 143 7.97 4.71 -8.83
C ALA A 143 6.84 5.49 -9.54
N MET A 144 5.59 5.31 -9.12
CA MET A 144 4.43 6.09 -9.58
C MET A 144 4.26 7.42 -8.83
N ASN A 145 5.19 7.77 -7.93
CA ASN A 145 5.17 8.98 -7.10
C ASN A 145 3.83 9.18 -6.36
N PRO A 146 3.33 8.18 -5.62
CA PRO A 146 2.04 8.26 -4.97
C PRO A 146 2.06 9.24 -3.80
N ARG A 147 0.94 9.91 -3.54
CA ARG A 147 0.75 10.72 -2.33
C ARG A 147 0.49 9.85 -1.10
N ILE A 148 -0.11 8.69 -1.31
CA ILE A 148 -0.46 7.73 -0.25
C ILE A 148 0.01 6.35 -0.68
N LEU A 149 0.72 5.66 0.21
CA LEU A 149 1.10 4.27 0.01
C LEU A 149 0.28 3.37 0.92
N CYS A 150 -0.47 2.48 0.31
CA CYS A 150 -1.31 1.49 0.99
C CYS A 150 -0.61 0.14 1.06
N TYR A 151 -0.71 -0.54 2.21
CA TYR A 151 -0.17 -1.89 2.39
C TYR A 151 -1.27 -2.86 2.81
N ASP A 152 -1.37 -3.98 2.11
CA ASP A 152 -2.26 -5.09 2.47
C ASP A 152 -1.46 -6.19 3.16
N GLU A 153 -1.59 -6.29 4.51
CA GLU A 153 -0.96 -7.30 5.36
C GLU A 153 0.56 -7.44 5.14
N PRO A 154 1.36 -6.36 5.26
CA PRO A 154 2.76 -6.34 4.82
C PRO A 154 3.70 -7.27 5.60
N THR A 155 3.26 -7.84 6.71
CA THR A 155 4.08 -8.73 7.59
C THR A 155 3.55 -10.14 7.73
N SER A 156 2.43 -10.49 7.08
CA SER A 156 1.70 -11.75 7.30
C SER A 156 2.52 -13.01 6.95
N ALA A 157 3.41 -12.91 5.96
CA ALA A 157 4.24 -14.04 5.48
C ALA A 157 5.71 -13.94 5.90
N LEU A 158 6.05 -13.08 6.89
CA LEU A 158 7.42 -12.78 7.26
C LEU A 158 7.80 -13.35 8.63
N ASP A 159 9.03 -13.79 8.75
CA ASP A 159 9.63 -14.13 10.04
C ASP A 159 9.87 -12.87 10.90
N PRO A 160 10.10 -13.01 12.23
CA PRO A 160 10.23 -11.88 13.14
C PRO A 160 11.35 -10.88 12.79
N ASN A 161 12.44 -11.31 12.16
CA ASN A 161 13.55 -10.43 11.79
C ASN A 161 13.16 -9.59 10.58
N LEU A 162 12.55 -10.20 9.56
CA LEU A 162 12.05 -9.50 8.39
C LEU A 162 10.92 -8.52 8.74
N ARG A 163 10.07 -8.82 9.74
CA ARG A 163 9.07 -7.86 10.25
C ARG A 163 9.70 -6.57 10.74
N LYS A 164 10.79 -6.65 11.53
CA LYS A 164 11.53 -5.46 12.00
C LYS A 164 12.13 -4.64 10.85
N GLU A 165 12.59 -5.32 9.81
CA GLU A 165 13.08 -4.62 8.60
C GLU A 165 11.95 -3.85 7.91
N VAL A 166 10.75 -4.44 7.82
CA VAL A 166 9.57 -3.77 7.27
C VAL A 166 9.13 -2.59 8.13
N GLU A 167 9.08 -2.75 9.46
CA GLU A 167 8.80 -1.66 10.38
C GLU A 167 9.76 -0.49 10.17
N LYS A 168 11.06 -0.77 10.11
CA LYS A 168 12.09 0.24 9.86
C LYS A 168 11.87 0.95 8.52
N MET A 169 11.60 0.20 7.46
CA MET A 169 11.36 0.77 6.13
C MET A 169 10.13 1.68 6.11
N ILE A 170 9.03 1.30 6.75
CA ILE A 170 7.83 2.12 6.91
C ILE A 170 8.16 3.42 7.64
N TRP A 171 8.94 3.35 8.73
CA TRP A 171 9.40 4.52 9.46
C TRP A 171 10.33 5.43 8.64
N ASP A 172 11.22 4.87 7.83
CA ASP A 172 12.13 5.65 6.99
C ASP A 172 11.35 6.35 5.87
N LEU A 173 10.34 5.71 5.29
CA LEU A 173 9.42 6.33 4.33
C LEU A 173 8.55 7.43 4.99
N LYS A 174 8.11 7.25 6.24
CA LYS A 174 7.42 8.30 6.99
C LYS A 174 8.31 9.53 7.18
N LYS A 175 9.58 9.34 7.55
CA LYS A 175 10.54 10.46 7.71
C LYS A 175 10.75 11.25 6.42
N SER A 176 10.56 10.63 5.25
CA SER A 176 10.57 11.33 3.96
C SER A 176 9.26 12.06 3.64
N GLY A 177 8.28 12.04 4.55
CA GLY A 177 6.99 12.74 4.41
C GLY A 177 5.90 11.93 3.73
N LEU A 178 6.12 10.63 3.45
CA LEU A 178 5.13 9.80 2.78
C LEU A 178 3.97 9.45 3.72
N THR A 179 2.75 9.69 3.28
CA THR A 179 1.53 9.28 3.96
C THR A 179 1.27 7.79 3.72
N GLN A 180 0.97 7.02 4.77
CA GLN A 180 0.86 5.58 4.67
C GLN A 180 -0.41 5.03 5.34
N LEU A 181 -1.09 4.10 4.66
CA LEU A 181 -2.26 3.39 5.15
C LEU A 181 -1.96 1.89 5.17
N ILE A 182 -2.03 1.26 6.32
CA ILE A 182 -1.65 -0.14 6.49
C ILE A 182 -2.84 -0.93 7.02
N ILE A 183 -3.23 -2.00 6.33
CA ILE A 183 -4.17 -2.95 6.90
C ILE A 183 -3.42 -4.18 7.41
N THR A 184 -3.77 -4.59 8.63
CA THR A 184 -3.17 -5.77 9.26
C THR A 184 -4.07 -6.35 10.35
N HIS A 185 -3.89 -7.62 10.65
CA HIS A 185 -4.46 -8.27 11.83
C HIS A 185 -3.45 -8.36 12.98
N ASP A 186 -2.17 -8.04 12.75
CA ASP A 186 -1.10 -8.02 13.76
C ASP A 186 -1.17 -6.71 14.56
N LEU A 187 -1.78 -6.79 15.75
CA LEU A 187 -1.93 -5.65 16.66
C LEU A 187 -0.60 -5.12 17.20
N THR A 188 0.41 -5.98 17.33
CA THR A 188 1.73 -5.59 17.82
C THR A 188 2.44 -4.75 16.78
N PHE A 189 2.49 -5.23 15.53
CA PHE A 189 3.03 -4.48 14.41
C PHE A 189 2.28 -3.15 14.22
N ALA A 190 0.94 -3.18 14.24
CA ALA A 190 0.13 -1.98 14.09
C ALA A 190 0.48 -0.91 15.13
N LYS A 191 0.62 -1.28 16.41
CA LYS A 191 1.00 -0.35 17.49
C LYS A 191 2.41 0.21 17.34
N ASN A 192 3.33 -0.59 16.78
CA ASN A 192 4.72 -0.17 16.63
C ASN A 192 4.89 0.91 15.55
N VAL A 193 4.05 0.90 14.50
CA VAL A 193 4.25 1.80 13.34
C VAL A 193 3.25 2.95 13.27
N ALA A 194 2.06 2.84 13.88
CA ALA A 194 0.96 3.76 13.67
C ALA A 194 1.05 5.07 14.47
N ASP A 195 0.69 6.18 13.83
CA ASP A 195 0.28 7.40 14.53
C ASP A 195 -1.19 7.31 14.95
N GLN A 196 -2.02 6.68 14.10
CA GLN A 196 -3.44 6.49 14.33
C GLN A 196 -3.85 5.05 14.03
N MET A 197 -4.83 4.55 14.76
CA MET A 197 -5.36 3.20 14.57
C MET A 197 -6.89 3.22 14.46
N LEU A 198 -7.39 2.70 13.35
CA LEU A 198 -8.82 2.45 13.13
C LEU A 198 -9.12 0.97 13.35
N LYS A 199 -10.06 0.67 14.25
CA LYS A 199 -10.54 -0.71 14.43
C LYS A 199 -11.81 -0.92 13.64
N VAL A 200 -11.81 -1.92 12.78
CA VAL A 200 -13.00 -2.36 12.04
C VAL A 200 -13.46 -3.72 12.53
N GLN A 201 -14.78 -3.92 12.58
CA GLN A 201 -15.41 -5.16 13.00
C GLN A 201 -16.23 -5.74 11.86
N PRO A 202 -16.34 -7.07 11.76
CA PRO A 202 -17.31 -7.67 10.86
C PRO A 202 -18.70 -7.17 11.22
N LEU A 203 -19.47 -6.83 10.21
CA LEU A 203 -20.89 -6.52 10.42
C LEU A 203 -21.61 -7.85 10.75
N SER A 204 -22.35 -7.87 11.85
CA SER A 204 -23.21 -8.99 12.19
C SER A 204 -24.21 -9.20 11.04
N GLU A 205 -24.40 -10.43 10.63
CA GLU A 205 -25.47 -10.79 9.71
C GLU A 205 -26.80 -10.45 10.40
N ALA A 206 -27.55 -9.50 9.81
CA ALA A 206 -28.90 -9.14 10.24
C ALA A 206 -29.88 -10.08 9.56
#